data_4dcd7507a317876472cad7515f9c3d98
#
_entry.id   4dcd7507a317876472cad7515f9c3d98
#
_cell.length_a   1.000
_cell.length_b   1.000
_cell.length_c   1.000
_cell.angle_alpha   90.00
_cell.angle_beta   90.00
_cell.angle_gamma   90.00
#
_symmetry.space_group_name_H-M   'P 1'
#
loop_
_entity.id
_entity.type
_entity.pdbx_description
1 polymer ?
#
loop_
_entity_poly.entity_id
_entity_poly.type
_entity_poly.pdbx_seq_one_letter_code
_entity_poly.pdbx_strand_id
1 'polypeptide(L)'
;SNTFTIRATGDWYISDVPDSREWTGAYSWVHVDRLSGKGSPDTYQKITVTCDQNVSDERTATIYLHGCGEENVAIAIKQENGIFEWKPFDNGQRFGVSGLLKLNTESEASLRIPYIKAVGTEKYTVSVTQTGGNGLTAAAGSYSISSPGNGFIEIPLTGTATKQGIVTFALKVTDAAGVETDFGEISTI
;
A
#
# COMPACT_ATOMS: atom_id res chain seq x y z
N SER A 1 -6.55 11.44 0.91
CA SER A 1 -7.41 12.58 1.29
C SER A 1 -8.53 12.75 0.29
N ASN A 2 -9.73 13.07 0.77
CA ASN A 2 -10.89 13.40 -0.05
C ASN A 2 -11.35 14.80 0.29
N THR A 3 -12.10 15.45 -0.63
CA THR A 3 -12.62 16.79 -0.43
C THR A 3 -14.10 16.85 -0.77
N PHE A 4 -14.81 17.68 -0.04
CA PHE A 4 -16.17 18.10 -0.39
C PHE A 4 -16.29 19.62 -0.29
N THR A 5 -17.38 20.17 -0.80
CA THR A 5 -17.61 21.60 -0.78
C THR A 5 -18.92 21.92 -0.07
N ILE A 6 -18.93 23.00 0.70
CA ILE A 6 -20.10 23.51 1.39
C ILE A 6 -20.50 24.85 0.74
N ARG A 7 -21.80 25.00 0.46
CA ARG A 7 -22.41 26.27 0.16
C ARG A 7 -23.64 26.45 1.07
N ALA A 8 -23.58 27.37 1.98
CA ALA A 8 -24.61 27.58 3.00
C ALA A 8 -24.95 29.07 3.14
N THR A 9 -26.20 29.37 3.48
CA THR A 9 -26.67 30.74 3.76
C THR A 9 -26.40 31.21 5.18
N GLY A 10 -26.18 30.27 6.11
CA GLY A 10 -25.88 30.52 7.52
C GLY A 10 -24.59 29.79 7.97
N ASP A 11 -24.22 30.02 9.22
CA ASP A 11 -23.06 29.39 9.82
C ASP A 11 -23.22 27.84 9.82
N TRP A 12 -22.13 27.15 9.58
CA TRP A 12 -22.10 25.69 9.54
C TRP A 12 -21.00 25.14 10.45
N TYR A 13 -21.20 23.88 10.89
CA TYR A 13 -20.31 23.16 11.79
C TYR A 13 -20.17 21.71 11.32
N ILE A 14 -19.01 21.09 11.57
CA ILE A 14 -18.78 19.65 11.38
C ILE A 14 -18.50 19.02 12.74
N SER A 15 -19.18 17.91 13.01
CA SER A 15 -19.00 17.09 14.20
C SER A 15 -18.82 15.61 13.84
N ASP A 16 -18.44 14.81 14.81
CA ASP A 16 -18.34 13.36 14.74
C ASP A 16 -19.46 12.65 15.51
N VAL A 17 -20.45 13.41 15.98
CA VAL A 17 -21.67 12.90 16.63
C VAL A 17 -22.91 13.66 16.11
N PRO A 18 -24.06 12.99 15.95
CA PRO A 18 -25.23 13.59 15.25
C PRO A 18 -25.88 14.74 16.02
N ASP A 19 -25.86 14.69 17.35
CA ASP A 19 -26.61 15.62 18.24
C ASP A 19 -25.76 16.70 18.85
N SER A 20 -24.52 16.90 18.37
CA SER A 20 -23.60 17.92 18.86
C SER A 20 -22.97 18.67 17.68
N ARG A 21 -22.66 19.95 17.89
CA ARG A 21 -21.87 20.76 16.96
C ARG A 21 -20.37 20.73 17.28
N GLU A 22 -19.99 20.01 18.33
CA GLU A 22 -18.61 19.89 18.77
C GLU A 22 -17.97 18.62 18.20
N TRP A 23 -16.71 18.76 17.84
CA TRP A 23 -15.88 17.62 17.46
C TRP A 23 -15.39 16.94 18.74
N THR A 24 -15.80 15.68 18.98
CA THR A 24 -15.48 14.93 20.21
C THR A 24 -14.18 14.12 20.10
N GLY A 25 -13.71 13.85 18.89
CA GLY A 25 -12.58 12.97 18.63
C GLY A 25 -12.95 11.49 18.68
N ALA A 26 -14.24 11.16 18.48
CA ALA A 26 -14.71 9.77 18.45
C ALA A 26 -13.96 8.88 17.44
N TYR A 27 -13.48 9.50 16.35
CA TYR A 27 -12.68 8.86 15.31
C TYR A 27 -11.29 9.49 15.26
N SER A 28 -10.36 9.06 16.11
CA SER A 28 -9.01 9.61 16.22
C SER A 28 -8.20 9.57 14.92
N TRP A 29 -8.57 8.73 13.97
CA TRP A 29 -7.93 8.52 12.68
C TRP A 29 -8.51 9.38 11.54
N VAL A 30 -9.55 10.16 11.80
CA VAL A 30 -10.19 11.09 10.84
C VAL A 30 -9.82 12.51 11.22
N HIS A 31 -9.32 13.27 10.25
CA HIS A 31 -8.94 14.66 10.42
C HIS A 31 -9.65 15.54 9.39
N VAL A 32 -10.23 16.64 9.86
CA VAL A 32 -10.92 17.62 9.02
C VAL A 32 -10.19 18.94 9.16
N ASP A 33 -9.84 19.56 8.05
CA ASP A 33 -9.05 20.79 8.01
C ASP A 33 -9.79 22.01 8.58
N ARG A 34 -11.12 21.97 8.61
CA ARG A 34 -11.98 23.03 9.13
C ARG A 34 -13.28 22.45 9.70
N LEU A 35 -13.56 22.74 10.96
CA LEU A 35 -14.74 22.25 11.67
C LEU A 35 -15.92 23.23 11.68
N SER A 36 -15.76 24.48 11.20
CA SER A 36 -16.85 25.45 11.13
C SER A 36 -16.55 26.52 10.11
N GLY A 37 -17.58 27.25 9.71
CA GLY A 37 -17.44 28.42 8.82
C GLY A 37 -18.66 29.29 8.79
N LYS A 38 -18.48 30.50 8.24
CA LYS A 38 -19.56 31.43 7.95
C LYS A 38 -20.26 31.07 6.65
N GLY A 39 -21.57 31.18 6.64
CA GLY A 39 -22.34 30.98 5.42
C GLY A 39 -21.96 31.96 4.32
N SER A 40 -21.94 31.50 3.10
CA SER A 40 -21.80 32.32 1.90
C SER A 40 -22.62 31.68 0.78
N PRO A 41 -23.74 32.30 0.37
CA PRO A 41 -24.60 31.73 -0.65
C PRO A 41 -23.96 31.73 -2.04
N ASP A 42 -22.95 32.58 -2.26
CA ASP A 42 -22.31 32.77 -3.56
C ASP A 42 -20.95 32.08 -3.68
N THR A 43 -20.46 31.48 -2.59
CA THR A 43 -19.10 30.88 -2.56
C THR A 43 -19.12 29.47 -2.02
N TYR A 44 -18.49 28.56 -2.73
CA TYR A 44 -18.21 27.21 -2.26
C TYR A 44 -16.98 27.22 -1.34
N GLN A 45 -17.13 26.64 -0.17
CA GLN A 45 -16.04 26.44 0.79
C GLN A 45 -15.57 24.98 0.71
N LYS A 46 -14.31 24.80 0.38
CA LYS A 46 -13.71 23.46 0.27
C LYS A 46 -13.30 22.97 1.66
N ILE A 47 -13.68 21.75 1.96
CA ILE A 47 -13.30 21.02 3.18
C ILE A 47 -12.47 19.81 2.76
N THR A 48 -11.36 19.61 3.44
CA THR A 48 -10.48 18.44 3.22
C THR A 48 -10.59 17.48 4.39
N VAL A 49 -10.89 16.23 4.09
CA VAL A 49 -10.86 15.13 5.06
C VAL A 49 -9.64 14.26 4.76
N THR A 50 -8.82 14.07 5.76
CA THR A 50 -7.69 13.12 5.71
C THR A 50 -7.89 12.01 6.73
N CYS A 51 -7.32 10.86 6.47
CA CYS A 51 -7.35 9.72 7.37
C CYS A 51 -5.92 9.24 7.60
N ASP A 52 -5.64 8.82 8.83
CA ASP A 52 -4.42 8.11 9.13
C ASP A 52 -4.35 6.80 8.35
N GLN A 53 -3.14 6.32 8.06
CA GLN A 53 -2.96 5.05 7.39
C GLN A 53 -3.66 3.93 8.18
N ASN A 54 -4.45 3.13 7.49
CA ASN A 54 -5.01 1.91 8.08
C ASN A 54 -4.00 0.77 7.92
N VAL A 55 -3.70 0.10 9.02
CA VAL A 55 -2.80 -1.07 9.07
C VAL A 55 -3.51 -2.31 9.64
N SER A 56 -4.84 -2.25 9.74
CA SER A 56 -5.70 -3.30 10.27
C SER A 56 -6.94 -3.49 9.40
N ASP A 57 -7.99 -4.08 9.96
CA ASP A 57 -9.26 -4.31 9.28
C ASP A 57 -9.93 -3.03 8.76
N GLU A 58 -10.89 -3.21 7.88
CA GLU A 58 -11.74 -2.13 7.37
C GLU A 58 -12.36 -1.34 8.53
N ARG A 59 -12.37 -0.02 8.40
CA ARG A 59 -12.98 0.86 9.40
C ARG A 59 -13.85 1.93 8.75
N THR A 60 -14.89 2.33 9.48
CA THR A 60 -15.85 3.34 9.05
C THR A 60 -15.99 4.45 10.08
N ALA A 61 -16.32 5.63 9.63
CA ALA A 61 -16.70 6.77 10.45
C ALA A 61 -17.85 7.52 9.78
N THR A 62 -18.62 8.24 10.56
CA THR A 62 -19.62 9.17 10.03
C THR A 62 -19.39 10.54 10.66
N ILE A 63 -19.26 11.55 9.83
CA ILE A 63 -19.22 12.95 10.27
C ILE A 63 -20.51 13.64 9.87
N TYR A 64 -20.90 14.68 10.57
CA TYR A 64 -22.16 15.36 10.41
C TYR A 64 -21.93 16.83 10.11
N LEU A 65 -22.56 17.33 9.06
CA LEU A 65 -22.58 18.75 8.73
C LEU A 65 -23.87 19.36 9.28
N HIS A 66 -23.73 20.32 10.16
CA HIS A 66 -24.82 21.06 10.80
C HIS A 66 -24.94 22.47 10.24
N GLY A 67 -26.13 23.06 10.34
CA GLY A 67 -26.38 24.44 9.93
C GLY A 67 -26.86 24.60 8.49
N CYS A 68 -27.06 23.50 7.77
CA CYS A 68 -27.52 23.53 6.38
C CYS A 68 -29.04 23.39 6.22
N GLY A 69 -29.81 23.44 7.30
CA GLY A 69 -31.23 23.22 7.36
C GLY A 69 -31.68 22.69 8.72
N GLU A 70 -32.84 22.06 8.80
CA GLU A 70 -33.35 21.43 10.03
C GLU A 70 -32.68 20.07 10.31
N GLU A 71 -32.20 19.39 9.26
CA GLU A 71 -31.56 18.06 9.38
C GLU A 71 -30.05 18.17 9.14
N ASN A 72 -29.30 17.38 9.87
CA ASN A 72 -27.86 17.24 9.69
C ASN A 72 -27.57 16.36 8.47
N VAL A 73 -26.54 16.71 7.71
CA VAL A 73 -26.07 15.90 6.59
C VAL A 73 -25.00 14.94 7.09
N ALA A 74 -25.31 13.66 7.09
CA ALA A 74 -24.34 12.59 7.43
C ALA A 74 -23.42 12.31 6.24
N ILE A 75 -22.11 12.30 6.48
CA ILE A 75 -21.07 12.00 5.51
C ILE A 75 -20.34 10.76 5.98
N ALA A 76 -20.55 9.65 5.29
CA ALA A 76 -19.89 8.39 5.58
C ALA A 76 -18.45 8.39 5.05
N ILE A 77 -17.52 7.93 5.87
CA ILE A 77 -16.12 7.73 5.55
C ILE A 77 -15.84 6.23 5.71
N LYS A 78 -15.34 5.63 4.66
CA LYS A 78 -14.91 4.24 4.67
C LYS A 78 -13.44 4.17 4.32
N GLN A 79 -12.69 3.41 5.10
CA GLN A 79 -11.30 3.09 4.81
C GLN A 79 -11.12 1.58 4.84
N GLU A 80 -10.72 1.02 3.72
CA GLU A 80 -10.51 -0.40 3.57
C GLU A 80 -9.37 -0.91 4.46
N ASN A 81 -9.30 -2.24 4.64
CA ASN A 81 -8.23 -2.85 5.39
C ASN A 81 -6.86 -2.46 4.81
N GLY A 82 -5.89 -2.26 5.67
CA GLY A 82 -4.52 -1.90 5.33
C GLY A 82 -3.52 -3.00 5.64
N ILE A 83 -3.96 -4.24 5.80
CA ILE A 83 -3.10 -5.37 6.13
C ILE A 83 -2.19 -5.67 4.94
N PHE A 84 -0.89 -5.75 5.21
CA PHE A 84 0.12 -6.15 4.23
C PHE A 84 -0.21 -7.51 3.60
N GLU A 85 -0.08 -7.59 2.29
CA GLU A 85 -0.31 -8.81 1.53
C GLU A 85 0.76 -9.02 0.46
N TRP A 86 1.23 -10.25 0.31
CA TRP A 86 1.94 -10.68 -0.89
C TRP A 86 0.95 -10.86 -2.03
N LYS A 87 1.15 -10.15 -3.12
CA LYS A 87 0.26 -10.21 -4.28
C LYS A 87 0.85 -11.13 -5.35
N PRO A 88 0.11 -12.13 -5.86
CA PRO A 88 0.56 -12.88 -7.02
C PRO A 88 0.50 -12.01 -8.30
N PHE A 89 1.30 -12.37 -9.30
CA PHE A 89 1.13 -11.85 -10.66
C PHE A 89 -0.16 -12.38 -11.30
N ASP A 90 -0.62 -11.73 -12.37
CA ASP A 90 -1.88 -12.11 -13.06
C ASP A 90 -1.87 -13.53 -13.63
N ASN A 91 -0.68 -14.11 -13.86
CA ASN A 91 -0.50 -15.51 -14.27
C ASN A 91 -0.50 -16.52 -13.10
N GLY A 92 -0.78 -16.06 -11.87
CA GLY A 92 -0.81 -16.88 -10.66
C GLY A 92 0.57 -17.19 -10.05
N GLN A 93 1.67 -16.74 -10.66
CA GLN A 93 3.00 -16.86 -10.09
C GLN A 93 3.18 -15.90 -8.92
N ARG A 94 3.86 -16.34 -7.85
CA ARG A 94 4.06 -15.52 -6.64
C ARG A 94 5.24 -14.56 -6.75
N PHE A 95 6.16 -14.81 -7.69
CA PHE A 95 7.25 -13.93 -8.06
C PHE A 95 7.60 -14.10 -9.54
N GLY A 96 8.39 -13.22 -10.11
CA GLY A 96 8.77 -13.26 -11.52
C GLY A 96 10.15 -12.72 -11.79
N VAL A 97 10.66 -12.94 -13.01
CA VAL A 97 11.89 -12.35 -13.51
C VAL A 97 11.56 -11.06 -14.26
N SER A 98 12.23 -9.98 -13.92
CA SER A 98 12.18 -8.71 -14.63
C SER A 98 13.52 -8.43 -15.29
N GLY A 99 13.49 -7.88 -16.50
CA GLY A 99 14.69 -7.67 -17.30
C GLY A 99 15.01 -8.86 -18.20
N LEU A 100 16.07 -8.71 -18.98
CA LEU A 100 16.51 -9.73 -19.94
C LEU A 100 17.81 -10.38 -19.47
N LEU A 101 17.83 -11.71 -19.49
CA LEU A 101 19.05 -12.49 -19.34
C LEU A 101 19.67 -12.67 -20.73
N LYS A 102 20.89 -12.20 -20.93
CA LYS A 102 21.64 -12.30 -22.18
C LYS A 102 22.91 -13.11 -21.96
N LEU A 103 23.21 -13.98 -22.92
CA LEU A 103 24.44 -14.77 -22.89
C LEU A 103 25.66 -13.83 -23.04
N ASN A 104 26.72 -14.11 -22.27
CA ASN A 104 27.98 -13.35 -22.27
C ASN A 104 27.84 -11.85 -21.99
N THR A 105 26.80 -11.45 -21.29
CA THR A 105 26.54 -10.06 -20.88
C THR A 105 26.24 -10.05 -19.40
N GLU A 106 26.73 -9.04 -18.67
CA GLU A 106 26.37 -8.82 -17.26
C GLU A 106 24.85 -8.68 -17.12
N SER A 107 24.29 -9.34 -16.12
CA SER A 107 22.84 -9.34 -15.91
C SER A 107 22.36 -8.00 -15.34
N GLU A 108 21.32 -7.44 -15.94
CA GLU A 108 20.53 -6.32 -15.41
C GLU A 108 19.14 -6.79 -14.93
N ALA A 109 18.94 -8.11 -14.83
CA ALA A 109 17.67 -8.66 -14.42
C ALA A 109 17.54 -8.75 -12.89
N SER A 110 16.31 -8.87 -12.43
CA SER A 110 15.98 -9.10 -11.02
C SER A 110 14.83 -10.09 -10.87
N LEU A 111 14.77 -10.79 -9.73
CA LEU A 111 13.55 -11.44 -9.27
C LEU A 111 12.68 -10.39 -8.57
N ARG A 112 11.38 -10.37 -8.85
CA ARG A 112 10.42 -9.43 -8.25
C ARG A 112 9.34 -10.15 -7.50
N ILE A 113 9.14 -9.77 -6.23
CA ILE A 113 8.06 -10.24 -5.37
C ILE A 113 7.08 -9.08 -5.17
N PRO A 114 5.87 -9.13 -5.74
CA PRO A 114 4.90 -8.07 -5.59
C PRO A 114 4.24 -8.10 -4.20
N TYR A 115 4.00 -6.91 -3.66
CA TYR A 115 3.26 -6.72 -2.43
C TYR A 115 2.28 -5.54 -2.55
N ILE A 116 1.29 -5.52 -1.66
CA ILE A 116 0.35 -4.41 -1.49
C ILE A 116 0.21 -4.04 -0.02
N LYS A 117 -0.19 -2.80 0.24
CA LYS A 117 -0.52 -2.28 1.57
C LYS A 117 0.64 -2.30 2.56
N ALA A 118 1.88 -2.15 2.09
CA ALA A 118 3.03 -1.98 2.97
C ALA A 118 2.88 -0.70 3.81
N VAL A 119 3.35 -0.74 5.06
CA VAL A 119 3.42 0.44 5.93
C VAL A 119 4.77 1.17 5.82
N GLY A 120 5.77 0.57 5.16
CA GLY A 120 7.07 1.15 4.92
C GLY A 120 8.09 0.92 6.04
N THR A 121 7.87 -0.09 6.86
CA THR A 121 8.78 -0.49 7.95
C THR A 121 9.08 -1.98 7.95
N GLU A 122 8.56 -2.71 6.97
CA GLU A 122 8.69 -4.15 6.86
C GLU A 122 10.13 -4.54 6.55
N LYS A 123 10.57 -5.62 7.20
CA LYS A 123 11.90 -6.21 7.00
C LYS A 123 11.75 -7.70 6.75
N TYR A 124 12.45 -8.17 5.75
CA TYR A 124 12.42 -9.55 5.32
C TYR A 124 13.81 -10.09 5.08
N THR A 125 14.02 -11.37 5.34
CA THR A 125 15.17 -12.12 4.86
C THR A 125 14.72 -13.00 3.71
N VAL A 126 15.36 -12.84 2.56
CA VAL A 126 15.07 -13.61 1.35
C VAL A 126 16.16 -14.66 1.17
N SER A 127 15.77 -15.92 1.04
CA SER A 127 16.63 -17.01 0.62
C SER A 127 16.25 -17.46 -0.79
N VAL A 128 17.28 -17.66 -1.62
CA VAL A 128 17.11 -18.12 -3.00
C VAL A 128 17.96 -19.35 -3.21
N THR A 129 17.34 -20.44 -3.65
CA THR A 129 18.03 -21.62 -4.17
C THR A 129 17.99 -21.56 -5.69
N GLN A 130 19.15 -21.57 -6.33
CA GLN A 130 19.28 -21.50 -7.78
C GLN A 130 19.81 -22.80 -8.34
N THR A 131 19.20 -23.26 -9.43
CA THR A 131 19.66 -24.42 -10.20
C THR A 131 19.83 -24.03 -11.65
N GLY A 132 20.97 -24.34 -12.25
CA GLY A 132 21.31 -23.88 -13.60
C GLY A 132 21.82 -22.45 -13.65
N GLY A 133 21.82 -21.83 -14.84
CA GLY A 133 22.21 -20.44 -15.04
C GLY A 133 23.68 -20.14 -14.74
N ASN A 134 24.60 -20.97 -15.25
CA ASN A 134 26.04 -20.86 -15.01
C ASN A 134 26.56 -19.42 -15.13
N GLY A 135 27.13 -18.90 -14.05
CA GLY A 135 27.65 -17.53 -13.97
C GLY A 135 26.68 -16.49 -13.45
N LEU A 136 25.40 -16.83 -13.24
CA LEU A 136 24.43 -15.95 -12.57
C LEU A 136 24.34 -16.27 -11.08
N THR A 137 24.04 -15.25 -10.28
CA THR A 137 23.80 -15.37 -8.85
C THR A 137 22.66 -14.46 -8.43
N ALA A 138 21.68 -15.00 -7.71
CA ALA A 138 20.65 -14.21 -7.06
C ALA A 138 21.14 -13.67 -5.72
N ALA A 139 20.93 -12.39 -5.46
CA ALA A 139 21.36 -11.74 -4.23
C ALA A 139 20.40 -12.08 -3.07
N ALA A 140 20.59 -13.24 -2.43
CA ALA A 140 19.91 -13.56 -1.18
C ALA A 140 20.35 -12.62 -0.05
N GLY A 141 19.46 -12.30 0.91
CA GLY A 141 19.83 -11.44 2.02
C GLY A 141 18.64 -10.69 2.64
N SER A 142 18.94 -9.60 3.33
CA SER A 142 17.94 -8.79 4.00
C SER A 142 17.42 -7.68 3.09
N TYR A 143 16.10 -7.55 3.04
CA TYR A 143 15.38 -6.55 2.26
C TYR A 143 14.43 -5.76 3.17
N SER A 144 14.27 -4.47 2.89
CA SER A 144 13.36 -3.60 3.64
C SER A 144 12.44 -2.88 2.68
N ILE A 145 11.18 -2.79 3.04
CA ILE A 145 10.22 -1.90 2.39
C ILE A 145 10.23 -0.60 3.19
N SER A 146 10.68 0.48 2.58
CA SER A 146 10.89 1.79 3.23
C SER A 146 9.82 2.82 2.88
N SER A 147 8.86 2.47 2.03
CA SER A 147 7.78 3.36 1.62
C SER A 147 6.44 2.65 1.72
N PRO A 148 5.39 3.32 2.22
CA PRO A 148 4.07 2.73 2.28
C PRO A 148 3.45 2.55 0.88
N GLY A 149 2.53 1.60 0.77
CA GLY A 149 1.76 1.34 -0.44
C GLY A 149 2.09 0.03 -1.12
N ASN A 150 1.97 0.00 -2.44
CA ASN A 150 2.18 -1.18 -3.26
C ASN A 150 3.54 -1.11 -3.94
N GLY A 151 4.18 -2.27 -4.17
CA GLY A 151 5.49 -2.31 -4.81
C GLY A 151 6.01 -3.72 -5.04
N PHE A 152 7.32 -3.80 -5.15
CA PHE A 152 8.04 -5.05 -5.31
C PHE A 152 9.26 -5.10 -4.39
N ILE A 153 9.55 -6.27 -3.82
CA ILE A 153 10.92 -6.56 -3.40
C ILE A 153 11.68 -6.99 -4.65
N GLU A 154 12.76 -6.31 -4.95
CA GLU A 154 13.63 -6.61 -6.08
C GLU A 154 14.91 -7.28 -5.60
N ILE A 155 15.17 -8.48 -6.10
CA ILE A 155 16.35 -9.28 -5.77
C ILE A 155 17.23 -9.30 -7.02
N PRO A 156 18.34 -8.56 -7.06
CA PRO A 156 19.20 -8.50 -8.24
C PRO A 156 19.75 -9.88 -8.63
N LEU A 157 19.77 -10.14 -9.93
CA LEU A 157 20.52 -11.24 -10.53
C LEU A 157 21.81 -10.64 -11.08
N THR A 158 22.94 -11.04 -10.51
CA THR A 158 24.27 -10.55 -10.88
C THR A 158 25.06 -11.61 -11.64
N GLY A 159 26.10 -11.16 -12.33
CA GLY A 159 27.01 -12.04 -13.09
C GLY A 159 26.60 -12.20 -14.54
N THR A 160 27.37 -13.01 -15.26
CA THR A 160 27.25 -13.22 -16.70
C THR A 160 26.91 -14.66 -16.99
N ALA A 161 25.78 -14.91 -17.64
CA ALA A 161 25.43 -16.25 -18.12
C ALA A 161 26.38 -16.71 -19.21
N THR A 162 27.07 -17.82 -18.99
CA THR A 162 28.10 -18.37 -19.90
C THR A 162 27.58 -19.50 -20.78
N LYS A 163 26.39 -20.03 -20.48
CA LYS A 163 25.75 -21.10 -21.26
C LYS A 163 24.25 -20.83 -21.37
N GLN A 164 23.69 -21.17 -22.53
CA GLN A 164 22.25 -21.26 -22.69
C GLN A 164 21.69 -22.42 -21.88
N GLY A 165 20.49 -22.25 -21.35
CA GLY A 165 19.79 -23.29 -20.62
C GLY A 165 18.77 -22.70 -19.65
N ILE A 166 18.01 -23.59 -19.06
CA ILE A 166 17.03 -23.23 -18.04
C ILE A 166 17.75 -22.89 -16.73
N VAL A 167 17.38 -21.78 -16.14
CA VAL A 167 17.69 -21.46 -14.74
C VAL A 167 16.41 -21.48 -13.92
N THR A 168 16.44 -22.18 -12.80
CA THR A 168 15.31 -22.29 -11.87
C THR A 168 15.68 -21.61 -10.56
N PHE A 169 14.79 -20.79 -10.05
CA PHE A 169 14.90 -20.13 -8.75
C PHE A 169 13.78 -20.62 -7.83
N ALA A 170 14.14 -21.15 -6.67
CA ALA A 170 13.21 -21.43 -5.57
C ALA A 170 13.41 -20.35 -4.49
N LEU A 171 12.32 -19.76 -4.03
CA LEU A 171 12.38 -18.54 -3.23
C LEU A 171 11.56 -18.68 -1.95
N LYS A 172 12.16 -18.30 -0.82
CA LYS A 172 11.52 -18.20 0.48
C LYS A 172 11.79 -16.86 1.11
N VAL A 173 10.79 -16.33 1.82
CA VAL A 173 10.87 -15.05 2.51
C VAL A 173 10.50 -15.26 3.96
N THR A 174 11.36 -14.80 4.86
CA THR A 174 11.14 -14.85 6.31
C THR A 174 10.94 -13.43 6.81
N ASP A 175 9.86 -13.18 7.55
CA ASP A 175 9.58 -11.88 8.16
C ASP A 175 10.38 -11.65 9.45
N ALA A 176 10.24 -10.46 10.05
CA ALA A 176 10.93 -10.10 11.28
C ALA A 176 10.48 -10.93 12.52
N ALA A 177 9.32 -11.59 12.45
CA ALA A 177 8.81 -12.49 13.49
C ALA A 177 9.32 -13.93 13.30
N GLY A 178 10.06 -14.20 12.21
CA GLY A 178 10.57 -15.52 11.89
C GLY A 178 9.58 -16.42 11.12
N VAL A 179 8.47 -15.85 10.64
CA VAL A 179 7.50 -16.59 9.84
C VAL A 179 8.00 -16.71 8.41
N GLU A 180 8.19 -17.95 7.95
CA GLU A 180 8.63 -18.26 6.59
C GLU A 180 7.43 -18.40 5.66
N THR A 181 7.51 -17.75 4.51
CA THR A 181 6.60 -17.93 3.37
C THR A 181 7.38 -18.54 2.20
N ASP A 182 6.95 -19.69 1.73
CA ASP A 182 7.48 -20.34 0.54
C ASP A 182 6.77 -19.78 -0.70
N PHE A 183 7.55 -19.21 -1.63
CA PHE A 183 7.04 -18.64 -2.88
C PHE A 183 7.06 -19.64 -4.04
N GLY A 184 7.63 -20.84 -3.83
CA GLY A 184 7.74 -21.86 -4.85
C GLY A 184 8.90 -21.60 -5.81
N GLU A 185 8.74 -22.10 -7.04
CA GLU A 185 9.79 -22.08 -8.06
C GLU A 185 9.34 -21.39 -9.34
N ILE A 186 10.27 -20.72 -10.01
CA ILE A 186 10.13 -20.20 -11.37
C ILE A 186 11.33 -20.59 -12.21
N SER A 187 11.08 -20.93 -13.46
CA SER A 187 12.13 -21.23 -14.43
C SER A 187 12.10 -20.21 -15.58
N THR A 188 13.28 -19.83 -16.05
CA THR A 188 13.47 -18.95 -17.20
C THR A 188 14.61 -19.48 -18.08
N ILE A 189 14.68 -19.02 -19.33
CA ILE A 189 15.68 -19.44 -20.34
C ILE A 189 16.57 -18.26 -20.67
#